data_e78fb1a869f74e77a985ebba65cbbe14
#
_entry.id   e78fb1a869f74e77a985ebba65cbbe14
#
_cell.length_a   1.000
_cell.length_b   1.000
_cell.length_c   1.000
_cell.angle_alpha   90.00
_cell.angle_beta   90.00
_cell.angle_gamma   90.00
#
_symmetry.space_group_name_H-M   'P 1'
#
loop_
_entity.id
_entity.type
_entity.pdbx_description
1 polymer ?
#
loop_
_entity_poly.entity_id
_entity_poly.type
_entity_poly.pdbx_seq_one_letter_code
_entity_poly.pdbx_strand_id
1 'polypeptide(L)'
;MASAHDLIFESRFLNNAVFIIDALGASDFQTARRLNDNLSSLTLSEGSRYCHYVKVATPAESESLLQEILNSCEHGLRPIIHIEAHGSQEEGLQIADSHQFLSWETLATWCLRINTATGNNLGVVLASCFGFYAITHITIRNPCPFYFLIGSDRTVSAGYIDDKMCRFYRRLFDERNIDVAMREVDEGFRQFQAEKFFCIAFGKYMRRACMGSGANVRVEKLISVALASGIPRTTENLKWLRTSVKQFVRGLDRQRETYEKTGRLFLHGKVPVEFEEFARFVRR
;
A
#
# COMPACT_ATOMS: atom_id res chain seq x y z
N MET A 1 5.57 -1.79 -23.51
CA MET A 1 4.91 -1.04 -22.41
C MET A 1 5.99 -0.72 -21.40
N ALA A 2 6.23 0.55 -21.07
CA ALA A 2 7.16 0.90 -20.00
C ALA A 2 6.68 0.24 -18.70
N SER A 3 7.53 -0.56 -18.10
CA SER A 3 7.31 -1.21 -16.83
C SER A 3 7.52 -0.21 -15.70
N ALA A 4 6.83 -0.37 -14.56
CA ALA A 4 7.11 0.45 -13.36
C ALA A 4 8.54 0.27 -12.84
N HIS A 5 9.28 -0.69 -13.35
CA HIS A 5 10.70 -0.91 -13.06
C HIS A 5 11.63 0.19 -13.61
N ASP A 6 11.13 1.04 -14.55
CA ASP A 6 11.95 2.11 -15.14
C ASP A 6 11.88 3.42 -14.33
N LEU A 7 11.02 3.51 -13.33
CA LEU A 7 10.95 4.62 -12.38
C LEU A 7 11.81 4.24 -11.16
N ILE A 8 13.01 4.80 -11.12
CA ILE A 8 13.91 4.60 -10.00
C ILE A 8 13.58 5.67 -8.96
N PHE A 9 12.99 5.25 -7.86
CA PHE A 9 12.91 6.06 -6.65
C PHE A 9 13.32 5.21 -5.46
N GLU A 10 14.03 5.82 -4.52
CA GLU A 10 14.40 5.15 -3.28
C GLU A 10 13.21 5.15 -2.33
N SER A 11 12.86 3.98 -1.82
CA SER A 11 11.83 3.84 -0.81
C SER A 11 12.25 4.54 0.48
N ARG A 12 11.43 5.48 0.94
CA ARG A 12 11.68 6.24 2.18
C ARG A 12 11.01 5.57 3.40
N PHE A 13 11.08 4.25 3.44
CA PHE A 13 10.53 3.47 4.53
C PHE A 13 11.54 3.37 5.67
N LEU A 14 11.09 3.73 6.87
CA LEU A 14 11.88 3.61 8.11
C LEU A 14 11.09 2.80 9.11
N ASN A 15 11.71 1.81 9.73
CA ASN A 15 11.07 1.03 10.77
C ASN A 15 11.98 0.89 12.00
N ASN A 16 11.37 0.89 13.17
CA ASN A 16 12.04 0.70 14.45
C ASN A 16 11.43 -0.43 15.30
N ALA A 17 10.39 -1.09 14.78
CA ALA A 17 9.80 -2.25 15.45
C ALA A 17 9.13 -3.19 14.45
N VAL A 18 9.10 -4.48 14.79
CA VAL A 18 8.30 -5.51 14.15
C VAL A 18 7.36 -6.11 15.19
N PHE A 19 6.07 -6.07 14.96
CA PHE A 19 5.06 -6.74 15.78
C PHE A 19 4.65 -8.02 15.09
N ILE A 20 5.01 -9.18 15.67
CA ILE A 20 4.57 -10.49 15.22
C ILE A 20 3.30 -10.82 15.99
N ILE A 21 2.17 -10.76 15.30
CA ILE A 21 0.84 -11.09 15.82
C ILE A 21 0.56 -12.55 15.45
N ASP A 22 0.60 -13.43 16.43
CA ASP A 22 0.36 -14.86 16.27
C ASP A 22 -1.11 -15.18 16.54
N ALA A 23 -1.85 -15.48 15.48
CA ALA A 23 -3.25 -15.91 15.52
C ALA A 23 -3.43 -17.39 15.13
N LEU A 24 -2.34 -18.18 15.13
CA LEU A 24 -2.37 -19.62 14.84
C LEU A 24 -2.90 -20.42 16.04
N GLY A 25 -3.53 -21.57 15.81
CA GLY A 25 -3.95 -22.51 16.87
C GLY A 25 -2.78 -23.28 17.46
N ALA A 26 -3.00 -23.92 18.60
CA ALA A 26 -1.98 -24.71 19.28
C ALA A 26 -1.51 -25.94 18.46
N SER A 27 -2.36 -26.47 17.58
CA SER A 27 -2.05 -27.58 16.68
C SER A 27 -1.38 -27.19 15.37
N ASP A 28 -1.33 -25.88 15.06
CA ASP A 28 -0.73 -25.37 13.84
C ASP A 28 0.80 -25.40 13.92
N PHE A 29 1.44 -25.37 12.76
CA PHE A 29 2.88 -25.22 12.71
C PHE A 29 3.26 -23.79 13.15
N GLN A 30 3.95 -23.67 14.26
CA GLN A 30 4.20 -22.45 15.03
C GLN A 30 5.23 -21.52 14.35
N THR A 31 4.96 -21.07 13.11
CA THR A 31 5.87 -20.23 12.32
C THR A 31 6.10 -18.87 12.96
N ALA A 32 5.06 -18.24 13.52
CA ALA A 32 5.18 -16.96 14.23
C ALA A 32 6.13 -17.01 15.41
N ARG A 33 6.04 -18.07 16.23
CA ARG A 33 6.94 -18.28 17.36
C ARG A 33 8.37 -18.51 16.90
N ARG A 34 8.58 -19.33 15.86
CA ARG A 34 9.90 -19.59 15.29
C ARG A 34 10.52 -18.32 14.69
N LEU A 35 9.72 -17.50 14.02
CA LEU A 35 10.17 -16.20 13.52
C LEU A 35 10.61 -15.30 14.68
N ASN A 36 9.80 -15.21 15.75
CA ASN A 36 10.20 -14.47 16.95
C ASN A 36 11.52 -14.98 17.53
N ASP A 37 11.70 -16.29 17.69
CA ASP A 37 12.93 -16.88 18.23
C ASP A 37 14.16 -16.50 17.36
N ASN A 38 14.00 -16.49 16.04
CA ASN A 38 15.05 -16.08 15.10
C ASN A 38 15.40 -14.58 15.17
N LEU A 39 14.44 -13.72 15.52
CA LEU A 39 14.60 -12.25 15.54
C LEU A 39 14.78 -11.69 16.96
N SER A 40 14.60 -12.49 18.00
CA SER A 40 14.63 -12.05 19.41
C SER A 40 15.97 -11.45 19.87
N SER A 41 17.07 -11.82 19.21
CA SER A 41 18.41 -11.28 19.47
C SER A 41 18.64 -9.92 18.78
N LEU A 42 17.77 -9.47 17.91
CA LEU A 42 17.92 -8.20 17.19
C LEU A 42 17.55 -7.04 18.13
N THR A 43 18.49 -6.16 18.34
CA THR A 43 18.32 -4.95 19.15
C THR A 43 18.69 -3.72 18.33
N LEU A 44 18.01 -2.62 18.59
CA LEU A 44 18.34 -1.33 18.03
C LEU A 44 19.60 -0.74 18.69
N SER A 45 20.17 0.28 18.07
CA SER A 45 21.41 0.93 18.58
C SER A 45 21.28 1.49 19.99
N GLU A 46 20.08 1.88 20.40
CA GLU A 46 19.74 2.31 21.77
C GLU A 46 19.48 1.16 22.75
N GLY A 47 19.58 -0.10 22.30
CA GLY A 47 19.39 -1.29 23.13
C GLY A 47 17.95 -1.76 23.27
N SER A 48 16.98 -1.08 22.65
CA SER A 48 15.59 -1.55 22.66
C SER A 48 15.38 -2.76 21.73
N ARG A 49 14.37 -3.57 22.07
CA ARG A 49 14.02 -4.74 21.24
C ARG A 49 13.44 -4.29 19.92
N TYR A 50 13.90 -4.91 18.83
CA TYR A 50 13.37 -4.69 17.49
C TYR A 50 12.09 -5.49 17.21
N CYS A 51 11.96 -6.69 17.81
CA CYS A 51 10.86 -7.62 17.57
C CYS A 51 9.99 -7.79 18.84
N HIS A 52 8.66 -7.71 18.65
CA HIS A 52 7.65 -7.88 19.69
C HIS A 52 6.69 -8.98 19.26
N TYR A 53 6.61 -10.05 20.04
CA TYR A 53 5.70 -11.17 19.78
C TYR A 53 4.49 -11.08 20.68
N VAL A 54 3.30 -11.20 20.08
CA VAL A 54 2.02 -11.18 20.80
C VAL A 54 1.11 -12.29 20.24
N LYS A 55 0.67 -13.19 21.11
CA LYS A 55 -0.37 -14.19 20.82
C LYS A 55 -1.73 -13.55 21.00
N VAL A 56 -2.64 -13.79 20.05
CA VAL A 56 -4.03 -13.33 20.11
C VAL A 56 -4.98 -14.51 19.94
N ALA A 57 -6.04 -14.54 20.75
CA ALA A 57 -7.04 -15.59 20.75
C ALA A 57 -8.38 -15.17 20.14
N THR A 58 -8.63 -13.86 20.01
CA THR A 58 -9.87 -13.30 19.49
C THR A 58 -9.61 -12.10 18.56
N PRO A 59 -10.56 -11.78 17.64
CA PRO A 59 -10.49 -10.55 16.87
C PRO A 59 -10.43 -9.28 17.74
N ALA A 60 -11.15 -9.25 18.87
CA ALA A 60 -11.15 -8.14 19.80
C ALA A 60 -9.76 -7.90 20.43
N GLU A 61 -9.02 -8.95 20.76
CA GLU A 61 -7.64 -8.84 21.23
C GLU A 61 -6.72 -8.29 20.13
N SER A 62 -6.91 -8.74 18.88
CA SER A 62 -6.18 -8.21 17.73
C SER A 62 -6.43 -6.71 17.56
N GLU A 63 -7.69 -6.26 17.66
CA GLU A 63 -8.04 -4.85 17.55
C GLU A 63 -7.51 -4.02 18.73
N SER A 64 -7.54 -4.56 19.95
CA SER A 64 -6.93 -3.90 21.13
C SER A 64 -5.44 -3.69 20.94
N LEU A 65 -4.71 -4.70 20.45
CA LEU A 65 -3.29 -4.59 20.14
C LEU A 65 -3.02 -3.55 19.04
N LEU A 66 -3.83 -3.53 17.98
CA LEU A 66 -3.71 -2.53 16.92
C LEU A 66 -3.96 -1.11 17.43
N GLN A 67 -4.87 -0.93 18.39
CA GLN A 67 -5.07 0.36 19.07
C GLN A 67 -3.85 0.77 19.91
N GLU A 68 -3.21 -0.15 20.62
CA GLU A 68 -1.98 0.11 21.38
C GLU A 68 -0.82 0.51 20.46
N ILE A 69 -0.67 -0.18 19.33
CA ILE A 69 0.31 0.16 18.29
C ILE A 69 0.04 1.57 17.74
N LEU A 70 -1.22 1.89 17.44
CA LEU A 70 -1.62 3.21 16.97
C LEU A 70 -1.23 4.31 17.97
N ASN A 71 -1.53 4.13 19.24
CA ASN A 71 -1.19 5.09 20.30
C ASN A 71 0.34 5.30 20.38
N SER A 72 1.11 4.23 20.22
CA SER A 72 2.57 4.27 20.23
C SER A 72 3.16 4.99 19.00
N CYS A 73 2.46 4.96 17.86
CA CYS A 73 2.89 5.67 16.65
C CYS A 73 2.93 7.19 16.84
N GLU A 74 2.07 7.75 17.68
CA GLU A 74 2.09 9.16 18.05
C GLU A 74 3.37 9.54 18.81
N HIS A 75 4.03 8.57 19.44
CA HIS A 75 5.29 8.71 20.17
C HIS A 75 6.53 8.26 19.38
N GLY A 76 6.41 8.15 18.05
CA GLY A 76 7.53 7.87 17.17
C GLY A 76 7.73 6.39 16.78
N LEU A 77 6.80 5.50 17.16
CA LEU A 77 6.82 4.11 16.67
C LEU A 77 6.63 4.09 15.13
N ARG A 78 7.45 3.29 14.46
CA ARG A 78 7.42 3.05 13.01
C ARG A 78 7.33 1.54 12.79
N PRO A 79 6.13 0.95 12.90
CA PRO A 79 5.98 -0.49 12.96
C PRO A 79 6.00 -1.16 11.58
N ILE A 80 6.42 -2.42 11.57
CA ILE A 80 5.92 -3.43 10.66
C ILE A 80 4.96 -4.32 11.45
N ILE A 81 3.75 -4.50 10.94
CA ILE A 81 2.77 -5.43 11.50
C ILE A 81 2.85 -6.71 10.69
N HIS A 82 3.31 -7.79 11.32
CA HIS A 82 3.38 -9.13 10.76
C HIS A 82 2.31 -9.99 11.42
N ILE A 83 1.34 -10.50 10.64
CA ILE A 83 0.25 -11.32 11.16
C ILE A 83 0.37 -12.72 10.56
N GLU A 84 0.44 -13.72 11.42
CA GLU A 84 0.37 -15.13 11.05
C GLU A 84 -0.98 -15.72 11.47
N ALA A 85 -1.76 -16.17 10.50
CA ALA A 85 -3.10 -16.67 10.68
C ALA A 85 -3.50 -17.58 9.50
N HIS A 86 -4.58 -18.33 9.65
CA HIS A 86 -5.28 -18.85 8.48
C HIS A 86 -5.98 -17.73 7.75
N GLY A 87 -6.06 -17.82 6.41
CA GLY A 87 -6.68 -16.77 5.59
C GLY A 87 -7.77 -17.32 4.69
N SER A 88 -8.88 -16.60 4.63
CA SER A 88 -9.99 -16.80 3.70
C SER A 88 -10.03 -15.65 2.70
N GLN A 89 -10.29 -15.97 1.43
CA GLN A 89 -10.42 -14.95 0.38
C GLN A 89 -11.55 -13.95 0.68
N GLU A 90 -12.66 -14.44 1.25
CA GLU A 90 -13.88 -13.66 1.45
C GLU A 90 -13.97 -13.09 2.88
N GLU A 91 -13.60 -13.90 3.89
CA GLU A 91 -13.88 -13.56 5.29
C GLU A 91 -12.76 -12.78 5.98
N GLY A 92 -11.50 -12.96 5.55
CA GLY A 92 -10.35 -12.30 6.18
C GLY A 92 -9.38 -13.27 6.86
N LEU A 93 -8.79 -12.84 7.98
CA LEU A 93 -7.86 -13.61 8.79
C LEU A 93 -8.61 -14.35 9.89
N GLN A 94 -8.52 -15.68 9.93
CA GLN A 94 -9.12 -16.50 10.97
C GLN A 94 -8.22 -16.50 12.23
N ILE A 95 -8.79 -16.14 13.35
CA ILE A 95 -8.14 -16.24 14.64
C ILE A 95 -8.45 -17.65 15.17
N ALA A 96 -7.46 -18.54 15.13
CA ALA A 96 -7.67 -19.98 15.24
C ALA A 96 -8.37 -20.43 16.53
N ASP A 97 -8.02 -19.85 17.68
CA ASP A 97 -8.59 -20.25 18.96
C ASP A 97 -10.08 -19.90 19.10
N SER A 98 -10.52 -18.81 18.51
CA SER A 98 -11.95 -18.41 18.51
C SER A 98 -12.72 -18.91 17.30
N HIS A 99 -12.06 -19.35 16.25
CA HIS A 99 -12.62 -19.63 14.93
C HIS A 99 -13.36 -18.44 14.28
N GLN A 100 -13.13 -17.22 14.80
CA GLN A 100 -13.71 -15.99 14.28
C GLN A 100 -12.76 -15.34 13.27
N PHE A 101 -13.28 -14.41 12.45
CA PHE A 101 -12.50 -13.73 11.43
C PHE A 101 -12.31 -12.25 11.77
N LEU A 102 -11.09 -11.77 11.59
CA LEU A 102 -10.79 -10.36 11.42
C LEU A 102 -10.95 -10.04 9.93
N SER A 103 -12.02 -9.34 9.56
CA SER A 103 -12.32 -9.06 8.16
C SER A 103 -11.25 -8.20 7.48
N TRP A 104 -11.10 -8.34 6.16
CA TRP A 104 -10.18 -7.50 5.39
C TRP A 104 -10.50 -6.01 5.52
N GLU A 105 -11.78 -5.63 5.65
CA GLU A 105 -12.22 -4.25 5.84
C GLU A 105 -11.82 -3.70 7.21
N THR A 106 -12.04 -4.47 8.28
CA THR A 106 -11.61 -4.10 9.64
C THR A 106 -10.10 -3.93 9.71
N LEU A 107 -9.34 -4.90 9.17
CA LEU A 107 -7.89 -4.82 9.11
C LEU A 107 -7.41 -3.59 8.33
N ALA A 108 -7.99 -3.35 7.14
CA ALA A 108 -7.64 -2.17 6.32
C ALA A 108 -7.95 -0.85 7.03
N THR A 109 -9.04 -0.79 7.81
CA THR A 109 -9.41 0.37 8.62
C THR A 109 -8.37 0.67 9.70
N TRP A 110 -7.92 -0.34 10.43
CA TRP A 110 -6.86 -0.20 11.42
C TRP A 110 -5.53 0.20 10.79
N CYS A 111 -5.16 -0.48 9.70
CA CYS A 111 -3.95 -0.13 8.95
C CYS A 111 -3.99 1.32 8.45
N LEU A 112 -5.14 1.80 7.97
CA LEU A 112 -5.29 3.20 7.53
C LEU A 112 -5.04 4.18 8.67
N ARG A 113 -5.60 3.93 9.86
CA ARG A 113 -5.39 4.78 11.05
C ARG A 113 -3.90 4.83 11.43
N ILE A 114 -3.24 3.68 11.49
CA ILE A 114 -1.82 3.56 11.82
C ILE A 114 -0.95 4.19 10.73
N ASN A 115 -1.26 3.97 9.44
CA ASN A 115 -0.51 4.57 8.33
C ASN A 115 -0.65 6.09 8.28
N THR A 116 -1.81 6.61 8.68
CA THR A 116 -2.03 8.06 8.86
C THR A 116 -1.17 8.62 9.98
N ALA A 117 -1.15 7.98 11.15
CA ALA A 117 -0.35 8.40 12.30
C ALA A 117 1.16 8.35 12.01
N THR A 118 1.61 7.40 11.17
CA THR A 118 3.02 7.28 10.75
C THR A 118 3.38 8.12 9.53
N GLY A 119 2.43 8.83 8.93
CA GLY A 119 2.65 9.66 7.74
C GLY A 119 3.09 8.83 6.53
N ASN A 120 2.32 7.80 6.16
CA ASN A 120 2.62 6.81 5.13
C ASN A 120 3.93 6.05 5.39
N ASN A 121 3.99 5.34 6.53
CA ASN A 121 5.18 4.56 6.90
C ASN A 121 4.83 3.26 7.64
N LEU A 122 3.64 2.69 7.42
CA LEU A 122 3.26 1.39 7.95
C LEU A 122 3.64 0.27 6.97
N GLY A 123 4.46 -0.68 7.43
CA GLY A 123 4.66 -1.96 6.75
C GLY A 123 3.67 -3.01 7.24
N VAL A 124 3.13 -3.83 6.33
CA VAL A 124 2.24 -4.94 6.67
C VAL A 124 2.72 -6.21 5.98
N VAL A 125 2.82 -7.29 6.74
CA VAL A 125 3.11 -8.64 6.24
C VAL A 125 2.01 -9.56 6.72
N LEU A 126 1.25 -10.12 5.78
CA LEU A 126 0.19 -11.08 6.04
C LEU A 126 0.69 -12.48 5.62
N ALA A 127 1.30 -13.16 6.58
CA ALA A 127 1.82 -14.52 6.41
C ALA A 127 0.67 -15.54 6.51
N SER A 128 -0.24 -15.47 5.58
CA SER A 128 -1.48 -16.25 5.50
C SER A 128 -1.84 -16.57 4.06
N CYS A 129 -2.66 -17.59 3.85
CA CYS A 129 -3.34 -17.78 2.58
C CYS A 129 -4.19 -16.54 2.26
N PHE A 130 -4.20 -16.12 1.01
CA PHE A 130 -5.02 -14.99 0.51
C PHE A 130 -4.76 -13.63 1.19
N GLY A 131 -3.68 -13.47 1.96
CA GLY A 131 -3.36 -12.20 2.65
C GLY A 131 -3.25 -11.00 1.71
N PHE A 132 -2.94 -11.22 0.42
CA PHE A 132 -2.88 -10.14 -0.56
C PHE A 132 -4.25 -9.55 -0.92
N TYR A 133 -5.36 -10.20 -0.54
CA TYR A 133 -6.71 -9.67 -0.76
C TYR A 133 -7.02 -8.40 0.04
N ALA A 134 -6.24 -8.11 1.06
CA ALA A 134 -6.32 -6.83 1.79
C ALA A 134 -6.16 -5.59 0.89
N ILE A 135 -5.63 -5.73 -0.35
CA ILE A 135 -5.53 -4.62 -1.31
C ILE A 135 -6.76 -4.40 -2.19
N THR A 136 -7.77 -5.27 -2.13
CA THR A 136 -8.86 -5.34 -3.13
C THR A 136 -9.60 -4.01 -3.35
N HIS A 137 -9.72 -3.20 -2.31
CA HIS A 137 -10.44 -1.92 -2.34
C HIS A 137 -9.54 -0.68 -2.44
N ILE A 138 -8.24 -0.86 -2.66
CA ILE A 138 -7.31 0.27 -2.74
C ILE A 138 -7.49 1.01 -4.06
N THR A 139 -7.74 2.31 -3.96
CA THR A 139 -7.80 3.24 -5.10
C THR A 139 -6.98 4.49 -4.77
N ILE A 140 -6.40 5.14 -5.79
CA ILE A 140 -5.67 6.40 -5.59
C ILE A 140 -6.57 7.59 -5.22
N ARG A 141 -7.87 7.38 -5.06
CA ARG A 141 -8.85 8.40 -4.66
C ARG A 141 -9.03 8.51 -3.16
N ASN A 142 -8.52 7.54 -2.41
CA ASN A 142 -8.59 7.46 -0.96
C ASN A 142 -7.17 7.35 -0.39
N PRO A 143 -6.92 7.74 0.87
CA PRO A 143 -5.65 7.51 1.52
C PRO A 143 -5.30 6.02 1.55
N CYS A 144 -4.01 5.69 1.35
CA CYS A 144 -3.54 4.31 1.33
C CYS A 144 -3.44 3.73 2.75
N PRO A 145 -3.93 2.51 3.01
CA PRO A 145 -3.90 1.93 4.35
C PRO A 145 -2.49 1.49 4.80
N PHE A 146 -1.53 1.35 3.91
CA PHE A 146 -0.16 0.95 4.26
C PHE A 146 0.85 1.46 3.22
N TYR A 147 2.10 1.65 3.65
CA TYR A 147 3.21 1.97 2.75
C TYR A 147 3.54 0.79 1.86
N PHE A 148 3.67 -0.41 2.46
CA PHE A 148 3.78 -1.65 1.73
C PHE A 148 2.93 -2.75 2.36
N LEU A 149 2.55 -3.73 1.53
CA LEU A 149 1.96 -5.00 1.97
C LEU A 149 2.65 -6.16 1.25
N ILE A 150 2.98 -7.18 2.02
CA ILE A 150 3.42 -8.50 1.54
C ILE A 150 2.34 -9.51 1.95
N GLY A 151 1.84 -10.29 1.01
CA GLY A 151 0.84 -11.32 1.26
C GLY A 151 0.70 -12.29 0.09
N SER A 152 0.12 -13.46 0.30
CA SER A 152 -0.14 -14.43 -0.77
C SER A 152 -1.51 -14.17 -1.42
N ASP A 153 -1.60 -14.35 -2.72
CA ASP A 153 -2.87 -14.36 -3.48
C ASP A 153 -3.48 -15.77 -3.61
N ARG A 154 -2.87 -16.76 -2.98
CA ARG A 154 -3.25 -18.18 -3.01
C ARG A 154 -2.90 -18.86 -1.69
N THR A 155 -3.11 -20.17 -1.63
CA THR A 155 -2.62 -20.99 -0.51
C THR A 155 -1.09 -20.99 -0.46
N VAL A 156 -0.53 -20.90 0.73
CA VAL A 156 0.91 -20.92 0.99
C VAL A 156 1.22 -21.89 2.12
N SER A 157 2.32 -22.64 1.99
CA SER A 157 2.71 -23.61 3.01
C SER A 157 3.44 -22.93 4.19
N ALA A 158 3.25 -23.48 5.40
CA ALA A 158 3.94 -23.01 6.60
C ALA A 158 5.47 -23.04 6.46
N GLY A 159 6.03 -24.08 5.83
CA GLY A 159 7.47 -24.18 5.60
C GLY A 159 8.02 -23.08 4.68
N TYR A 160 7.23 -22.66 3.70
CA TYR A 160 7.61 -21.53 2.84
C TYR A 160 7.58 -20.21 3.61
N ILE A 161 6.56 -20.00 4.46
CA ILE A 161 6.46 -18.82 5.32
C ILE A 161 7.69 -18.72 6.23
N ASP A 162 8.02 -19.83 6.96
CA ASP A 162 9.13 -19.91 7.89
C ASP A 162 10.48 -19.53 7.23
N ASP A 163 10.80 -20.09 6.06
CA ASP A 163 12.04 -19.79 5.33
C ASP A 163 12.10 -18.34 4.85
N LYS A 164 11.04 -17.87 4.18
CA LYS A 164 11.07 -16.58 3.49
C LYS A 164 10.98 -15.41 4.46
N MET A 165 10.16 -15.49 5.51
CA MET A 165 10.00 -14.39 6.46
C MET A 165 11.27 -14.18 7.30
N CYS A 166 11.95 -15.25 7.70
CA CYS A 166 13.22 -15.14 8.41
C CYS A 166 14.28 -14.39 7.56
N ARG A 167 14.43 -14.76 6.28
CA ARG A 167 15.36 -14.09 5.35
C ARG A 167 15.00 -12.64 5.13
N PHE A 168 13.72 -12.36 4.89
CA PHE A 168 13.21 -11.00 4.68
C PHE A 168 13.56 -10.07 5.84
N TYR A 169 13.24 -10.47 7.09
CA TYR A 169 13.49 -9.62 8.25
C TYR A 169 14.97 -9.45 8.57
N ARG A 170 15.78 -10.50 8.45
CA ARG A 170 17.23 -10.37 8.61
C ARG A 170 17.82 -9.42 7.58
N ARG A 171 17.43 -9.58 6.32
CA ARG A 171 17.91 -8.69 5.25
C ARG A 171 17.46 -7.24 5.48
N LEU A 172 16.21 -7.04 5.93
CA LEU A 172 15.71 -5.71 6.27
C LEU A 172 16.47 -5.07 7.43
N PHE A 173 16.76 -5.85 8.46
CA PHE A 173 17.50 -5.36 9.63
C PHE A 173 18.94 -4.99 9.29
N ASP A 174 19.63 -5.84 8.52
CA ASP A 174 21.03 -5.65 8.15
C ASP A 174 21.22 -4.49 7.18
N GLU A 175 20.43 -4.43 6.13
CA GLU A 175 20.57 -3.46 5.03
C GLU A 175 19.79 -2.16 5.27
N ARG A 176 18.83 -2.15 6.19
CA ARG A 176 17.90 -1.03 6.44
C ARG A 176 17.24 -0.49 5.17
N ASN A 177 17.05 -1.37 4.20
CA ASN A 177 16.50 -1.07 2.88
C ASN A 177 15.40 -2.06 2.52
N ILE A 178 14.15 -1.57 2.46
CA ILE A 178 12.98 -2.39 2.16
C ILE A 178 13.01 -2.95 0.72
N ASP A 179 13.54 -2.22 -0.24
CA ASP A 179 13.59 -2.69 -1.63
C ASP A 179 14.57 -3.86 -1.80
N VAL A 180 15.62 -3.92 -0.98
CA VAL A 180 16.55 -5.05 -0.93
C VAL A 180 15.90 -6.24 -0.23
N ALA A 181 15.26 -6.02 0.92
CA ALA A 181 14.60 -7.07 1.68
C ALA A 181 13.44 -7.73 0.90
N MET A 182 12.68 -6.95 0.15
CA MET A 182 11.57 -7.46 -0.68
C MET A 182 11.99 -8.46 -1.76
N ARG A 183 13.28 -8.50 -2.13
CA ARG A 183 13.79 -9.49 -3.09
C ARG A 183 13.84 -10.91 -2.51
N GLU A 184 13.82 -11.05 -1.18
CA GLU A 184 13.81 -12.35 -0.51
C GLU A 184 12.42 -13.03 -0.55
N VAL A 185 11.35 -12.25 -0.81
CA VAL A 185 9.97 -12.74 -0.88
C VAL A 185 9.49 -12.66 -2.33
N ASP A 186 9.67 -13.74 -3.06
CA ASP A 186 9.29 -13.93 -4.45
C ASP A 186 8.21 -15.03 -4.58
N GLU A 187 7.86 -15.42 -5.76
CA GLU A 187 7.00 -16.55 -6.19
C GLU A 187 5.75 -16.89 -5.35
N GLY A 188 5.84 -17.04 -4.02
CA GLY A 188 4.71 -17.38 -3.13
C GLY A 188 3.99 -16.17 -2.54
N PHE A 189 4.63 -15.00 -2.56
CA PHE A 189 4.08 -13.76 -2.04
C PHE A 189 4.01 -12.67 -3.13
N ARG A 190 2.95 -11.89 -3.05
CA ARG A 190 2.79 -10.66 -3.81
C ARG A 190 3.24 -9.48 -2.97
N GLN A 191 3.70 -8.45 -3.65
CA GLN A 191 4.19 -7.22 -3.02
C GLN A 191 3.41 -6.04 -3.55
N PHE A 192 2.91 -5.22 -2.65
CA PHE A 192 2.32 -3.91 -2.93
C PHE A 192 3.22 -2.84 -2.30
N GLN A 193 3.46 -1.76 -3.03
CA GLN A 193 4.07 -0.53 -2.53
C GLN A 193 3.23 0.65 -2.97
N ALA A 194 2.84 1.50 -2.02
CA ALA A 194 1.91 2.61 -2.27
C ALA A 194 2.44 3.58 -3.33
N GLU A 195 3.71 3.94 -3.28
CA GLU A 195 4.35 4.87 -4.23
C GLU A 195 4.38 4.30 -5.65
N LYS A 196 4.79 3.04 -5.81
CA LYS A 196 4.80 2.34 -7.11
C LYS A 196 3.39 2.19 -7.67
N PHE A 197 2.44 1.81 -6.82
CA PHE A 197 1.03 1.69 -7.21
C PHE A 197 0.47 3.04 -7.69
N PHE A 198 0.72 4.12 -6.95
CA PHE A 198 0.31 5.46 -7.34
C PHE A 198 0.87 5.85 -8.72
N CYS A 199 2.17 5.68 -8.94
CA CYS A 199 2.80 6.00 -10.22
C CYS A 199 2.20 5.19 -11.38
N ILE A 200 1.97 3.89 -11.19
CA ILE A 200 1.35 3.04 -12.21
C ILE A 200 -0.08 3.49 -12.50
N ALA A 201 -0.89 3.69 -11.45
CA ALA A 201 -2.30 4.02 -11.60
C ALA A 201 -2.48 5.43 -12.22
N PHE A 202 -1.73 6.42 -11.72
CA PHE A 202 -1.80 7.78 -12.24
C PHE A 202 -1.19 7.87 -13.66
N GLY A 203 -0.14 7.13 -13.95
CA GLY A 203 0.43 7.02 -15.30
C GLY A 203 -0.55 6.44 -16.31
N LYS A 204 -1.28 5.38 -15.92
CA LYS A 204 -2.38 4.84 -16.74
C LYS A 204 -3.48 5.87 -16.98
N TYR A 205 -3.85 6.65 -15.95
CA TYR A 205 -4.80 7.74 -16.08
C TYR A 205 -4.30 8.80 -17.08
N MET A 206 -3.08 9.28 -16.95
CA MET A 206 -2.52 10.28 -17.87
C MET A 206 -2.52 9.79 -19.31
N ARG A 207 -2.03 8.57 -19.58
CA ARG A 207 -2.00 8.00 -20.94
C ARG A 207 -3.41 7.87 -21.53
N ARG A 208 -4.38 7.41 -20.73
CA ARG A 208 -5.75 7.15 -21.19
C ARG A 208 -6.63 8.40 -21.31
N ALA A 209 -6.39 9.41 -20.50
CA ALA A 209 -7.30 10.53 -20.35
C ALA A 209 -6.72 11.91 -20.66
N CYS A 210 -5.37 12.03 -20.74
CA CYS A 210 -4.70 13.31 -20.94
C CYS A 210 -3.82 13.34 -22.19
N MET A 211 -3.60 12.19 -22.85
CA MET A 211 -2.70 12.04 -23.99
C MET A 211 -3.38 11.34 -25.18
N GLY A 212 -2.83 11.53 -26.38
CA GLY A 212 -3.25 10.81 -27.60
C GLY A 212 -4.76 10.93 -27.91
N SER A 213 -5.33 9.83 -28.41
CA SER A 213 -6.76 9.73 -28.78
C SER A 213 -7.69 9.80 -27.56
N GLY A 214 -7.26 9.26 -26.41
CA GLY A 214 -8.05 9.31 -25.18
C GLY A 214 -8.29 10.74 -24.67
N ALA A 215 -7.31 11.64 -24.84
CA ALA A 215 -7.50 13.05 -24.54
C ALA A 215 -8.57 13.67 -25.45
N ASN A 216 -8.63 13.31 -26.75
CA ASN A 216 -9.66 13.82 -27.66
C ASN A 216 -11.05 13.36 -27.21
N VAL A 217 -11.22 12.08 -26.90
CA VAL A 217 -12.50 11.52 -26.39
C VAL A 217 -12.93 12.27 -25.14
N ARG A 218 -12.00 12.51 -24.19
CA ARG A 218 -12.31 13.26 -22.98
C ARG A 218 -12.67 14.72 -23.26
N VAL A 219 -11.99 15.39 -24.19
CA VAL A 219 -12.32 16.76 -24.61
C VAL A 219 -13.75 16.83 -25.14
N GLU A 220 -14.14 15.96 -26.06
CA GLU A 220 -15.49 15.95 -26.62
C GLU A 220 -16.56 15.62 -25.55
N LYS A 221 -16.27 14.70 -24.64
CA LYS A 221 -17.17 14.40 -23.51
C LYS A 221 -17.38 15.62 -22.61
N LEU A 222 -16.32 16.33 -22.25
CA LEU A 222 -16.41 17.52 -21.40
C LEU A 222 -17.14 18.67 -22.10
N ILE A 223 -16.94 18.87 -23.43
CA ILE A 223 -17.70 19.83 -24.22
C ILE A 223 -19.20 19.45 -24.20
N SER A 224 -19.52 18.19 -24.40
CA SER A 224 -20.92 17.71 -24.35
C SER A 224 -21.57 17.98 -22.98
N VAL A 225 -20.85 17.74 -21.88
CA VAL A 225 -21.33 18.04 -20.51
C VAL A 225 -21.56 19.54 -20.33
N ALA A 226 -20.63 20.38 -20.79
CA ALA A 226 -20.75 21.84 -20.69
C ALA A 226 -21.97 22.38 -21.48
N LEU A 227 -22.22 21.85 -22.68
CA LEU A 227 -23.39 22.20 -23.45
C LEU A 227 -24.70 21.73 -22.79
N ALA A 228 -24.69 20.53 -22.19
CA ALA A 228 -25.85 20.01 -21.46
C ALA A 228 -26.14 20.79 -20.16
N SER A 229 -25.15 21.47 -19.59
CA SER A 229 -25.31 22.35 -18.42
C SER A 229 -25.78 23.77 -18.76
N GLY A 230 -26.18 24.05 -20.01
CA GLY A 230 -26.85 25.28 -20.39
C GLY A 230 -26.00 26.28 -21.18
N ILE A 231 -24.76 25.94 -21.55
CA ILE A 231 -23.97 26.81 -22.45
C ILE A 231 -24.58 26.78 -23.85
N PRO A 232 -24.96 27.94 -24.45
CA PRO A 232 -25.56 27.98 -25.79
C PRO A 232 -24.62 27.42 -26.86
N ARG A 233 -25.15 26.64 -27.80
CA ARG A 233 -24.39 26.00 -28.89
C ARG A 233 -24.14 26.95 -30.05
N THR A 234 -23.43 28.06 -29.78
CA THR A 234 -22.96 29.01 -30.82
C THR A 234 -21.57 28.64 -31.32
N THR A 235 -21.20 29.09 -32.49
CA THR A 235 -19.85 28.90 -33.07
C THR A 235 -18.75 29.44 -32.14
N GLU A 236 -19.00 30.57 -31.52
CA GLU A 236 -18.10 31.24 -30.59
C GLU A 236 -17.88 30.42 -29.31
N ASN A 237 -18.99 30.01 -28.69
CA ASN A 237 -18.93 29.15 -27.48
C ASN A 237 -18.25 27.80 -27.75
N LEU A 238 -18.52 27.19 -28.90
CA LEU A 238 -17.88 25.94 -29.29
C LEU A 238 -16.36 26.10 -29.48
N LYS A 239 -15.92 27.21 -30.09
CA LYS A 239 -14.49 27.52 -30.27
C LYS A 239 -13.82 27.76 -28.93
N TRP A 240 -14.44 28.56 -28.08
CA TRP A 240 -13.96 28.79 -26.70
C TRP A 240 -13.90 27.50 -25.88
N LEU A 241 -14.97 26.71 -25.83
CA LEU A 241 -15.00 25.43 -25.12
C LEU A 241 -13.89 24.51 -25.60
N ARG A 242 -13.71 24.34 -26.91
CA ARG A 242 -12.64 23.47 -27.45
C ARG A 242 -11.27 23.91 -26.98
N THR A 243 -10.99 25.21 -27.01
CA THR A 243 -9.70 25.76 -26.57
C THR A 243 -9.50 25.54 -25.06
N SER A 244 -10.47 25.95 -24.23
CA SER A 244 -10.40 25.86 -22.78
C SER A 244 -10.34 24.42 -22.29
N VAL A 245 -11.17 23.53 -22.83
CA VAL A 245 -11.19 22.11 -22.45
C VAL A 245 -9.93 21.38 -22.92
N LYS A 246 -9.39 21.71 -24.13
CA LYS A 246 -8.10 21.17 -24.56
C LYS A 246 -6.97 21.58 -23.61
N GLN A 247 -6.92 22.84 -23.21
CA GLN A 247 -5.95 23.33 -22.23
C GLN A 247 -6.13 22.65 -20.88
N PHE A 248 -7.36 22.50 -20.41
CA PHE A 248 -7.68 21.79 -19.17
C PHE A 248 -7.23 20.32 -19.19
N VAL A 249 -7.47 19.59 -20.29
CA VAL A 249 -7.14 18.15 -20.38
C VAL A 249 -5.65 17.93 -20.61
N ARG A 250 -5.00 18.74 -21.45
CA ARG A 250 -3.63 18.55 -21.93
C ARG A 250 -2.61 19.47 -21.27
N GLY A 251 -3.04 20.48 -20.53
CA GLY A 251 -2.18 21.44 -19.85
C GLY A 251 -1.34 20.76 -18.78
N LEU A 252 -0.02 20.97 -18.82
CA LEU A 252 0.91 20.38 -17.88
C LEU A 252 0.68 20.85 -16.45
N ASP A 253 0.38 22.13 -16.27
CA ASP A 253 0.14 22.70 -14.93
C ASP A 253 -1.07 22.06 -14.26
N ARG A 254 -2.13 21.81 -15.02
CA ARG A 254 -3.30 21.12 -14.51
C ARG A 254 -3.04 19.64 -14.19
N GLN A 255 -2.21 19.00 -15.01
CA GLN A 255 -1.78 17.62 -14.76
C GLN A 255 -0.90 17.55 -13.50
N ARG A 256 0.00 18.52 -13.31
CA ARG A 256 0.82 18.65 -12.09
C ARG A 256 -0.06 18.84 -10.86
N GLU A 257 -0.96 19.81 -10.86
CA GLU A 257 -1.89 20.08 -9.76
C GLU A 257 -2.68 18.80 -9.38
N THR A 258 -3.19 18.09 -10.41
CA THR A 258 -3.95 16.84 -10.18
C THR A 258 -3.06 15.74 -9.62
N TYR A 259 -1.83 15.59 -10.12
CA TYR A 259 -0.84 14.64 -9.65
C TYR A 259 -0.50 14.88 -8.16
N GLU A 260 -0.13 16.11 -7.84
CA GLU A 260 0.24 16.50 -6.47
C GLU A 260 -0.93 16.34 -5.49
N LYS A 261 -2.12 16.85 -5.87
CA LYS A 261 -3.32 16.71 -5.03
C LYS A 261 -3.67 15.24 -4.77
N THR A 262 -3.66 14.42 -5.82
CA THR A 262 -4.01 12.99 -5.70
C THR A 262 -2.91 12.23 -4.97
N GLY A 263 -1.63 12.54 -5.23
CA GLY A 263 -0.51 11.94 -4.55
C GLY A 263 -0.50 12.25 -3.05
N ARG A 264 -0.67 13.52 -2.69
CA ARG A 264 -0.76 13.94 -1.28
C ARG A 264 -1.94 13.31 -0.54
N LEU A 265 -3.08 13.16 -1.21
CA LEU A 265 -4.22 12.43 -0.62
C LEU A 265 -3.87 10.96 -0.40
N PHE A 266 -3.39 10.27 -1.42
CA PHE A 266 -3.13 8.85 -1.37
C PHE A 266 -1.95 8.49 -0.45
N LEU A 267 -0.87 9.30 -0.46
CA LEU A 267 0.38 9.07 0.27
C LEU A 267 0.52 9.94 1.53
N HIS A 268 -0.60 10.32 2.14
CA HIS A 268 -0.61 11.05 3.42
C HIS A 268 0.27 12.30 3.44
N GLY A 269 0.08 13.18 2.45
CA GLY A 269 0.80 14.45 2.34
C GLY A 269 2.07 14.42 1.48
N LYS A 270 2.47 13.24 1.01
CA LYS A 270 3.68 13.05 0.20
C LYS A 270 3.38 12.91 -1.29
N VAL A 271 4.40 13.06 -2.11
CA VAL A 271 4.43 12.63 -3.51
C VAL A 271 5.67 11.75 -3.73
N PRO A 272 5.62 10.73 -4.60
CA PRO A 272 6.73 9.77 -4.71
C PRO A 272 7.94 10.36 -5.40
N VAL A 273 7.71 11.14 -6.46
CA VAL A 273 8.74 11.83 -7.28
C VAL A 273 8.20 13.16 -7.77
N GLU A 274 9.08 14.06 -8.21
CA GLU A 274 8.67 15.34 -8.82
C GLU A 274 7.88 15.10 -10.10
N PHE A 275 6.88 15.95 -10.36
CA PHE A 275 5.98 15.77 -11.50
C PHE A 275 6.70 15.74 -12.85
N GLU A 276 7.75 16.53 -13.03
CA GLU A 276 8.56 16.59 -14.24
C GLU A 276 9.24 15.25 -14.56
N GLU A 277 9.76 14.59 -13.55
CA GLU A 277 10.38 13.27 -13.67
C GLU A 277 9.32 12.23 -14.00
N PHE A 278 8.21 12.23 -13.26
CA PHE A 278 7.07 11.37 -13.52
C PHE A 278 6.49 11.57 -14.94
N ALA A 279 6.32 12.81 -15.40
CA ALA A 279 5.77 13.10 -16.71
C ALA A 279 6.71 12.64 -17.85
N ARG A 280 8.04 12.73 -17.66
CA ARG A 280 9.02 12.15 -18.60
C ARG A 280 8.89 10.63 -18.71
N PHE A 281 8.73 9.95 -17.58
CA PHE A 281 8.50 8.51 -17.54
C PHE A 281 7.20 8.09 -18.26
N VAL A 282 6.10 8.80 -18.04
CA VAL A 282 4.79 8.47 -18.64
C VAL A 282 4.80 8.66 -20.16
N ARG A 283 5.63 9.57 -20.72
CA ARG A 283 5.71 9.88 -22.15
C ARG A 283 6.62 8.96 -22.95
N ARG A 284 7.50 8.21 -22.29
CA ARG A 284 8.28 7.12 -22.89
C ARG A 284 7.39 5.91 -23.21
#